data_e5765232d2a14f9a54a12cdf1f183042
#
_entry.id   e5765232d2a14f9a54a12cdf1f183042
#
_cell.length_a   1.000
_cell.length_b   1.000
_cell.length_c   1.000
_cell.angle_alpha   90.00
_cell.angle_beta   90.00
_cell.angle_gamma   90.00
#
_symmetry.space_group_name_H-M   'P 1'
#
loop_
_entity.id
_entity.type
_entity.pdbx_description
1 polymer ?
#
loop_
_entity_poly.entity_id
_entity_poly.type
_entity_poly.pdbx_seq_one_letter_code
_entity_poly.pdbx_strand_id
1 'polypeptide(L)'
;MSRQKEGVRLNATDFYPTPPWCYENLDIDWSQFTSAHEPCRGDSRIYTFLQEKGIDTTWSEITEGKDFFEHKDSVDLIFTNPPFKIAQEFIDHAFSLAPTVVMLLRINFLGSIKRQAWWKDNPPTAMYVLSKRPSFTGDGTDATEYCWVCWDSTNRIPSGFHWVDNPTTAQNTHAQKLAREALARFNEKRAELIEMGILEDKKKK
;
A
#
# COMPACT_ATOMS: atom_id res chain seq x y z
N MET A 1 28.87 1.18 5.81
CA MET A 1 28.59 0.24 6.93
C MET A 1 27.47 -0.67 6.47
N SER A 2 27.77 -1.94 6.28
CA SER A 2 26.83 -2.97 5.80
C SER A 2 25.75 -3.18 6.86
N ARG A 3 24.45 -2.91 6.53
CA ARG A 3 23.32 -3.39 7.35
C ARG A 3 23.35 -4.90 7.35
N GLN A 4 23.57 -5.50 8.51
CA GLN A 4 23.39 -6.94 8.69
C GLN A 4 21.96 -7.30 8.27
N LYS A 5 21.84 -8.35 7.44
CA LYS A 5 20.56 -8.99 7.10
C LYS A 5 19.94 -9.55 8.39
N GLU A 6 19.22 -8.71 9.14
CA GLU A 6 18.24 -9.25 10.09
C GLU A 6 17.15 -9.92 9.26
N GLY A 7 16.92 -11.19 9.53
CA GLY A 7 15.95 -12.01 8.81
C GLY A 7 14.60 -11.31 8.70
N VAL A 8 14.02 -11.38 7.52
CA VAL A 8 12.74 -10.76 7.17
C VAL A 8 11.69 -11.11 8.23
N ARG A 9 11.36 -10.14 9.09
CA ARG A 9 10.34 -10.30 10.12
C ARG A 9 8.98 -10.05 9.51
N LEU A 10 8.44 -11.04 8.80
CA LEU A 10 7.04 -11.04 8.39
C LEU A 10 6.15 -11.19 9.63
N ASN A 11 5.61 -10.09 10.11
CA ASN A 11 4.51 -10.16 11.06
C ASN A 11 3.25 -10.56 10.30
N ALA A 12 2.56 -11.62 10.75
CA ALA A 12 1.25 -12.02 10.22
C ALA A 12 0.20 -10.89 10.30
N THR A 13 0.50 -9.83 11.03
CA THR A 13 -0.32 -8.63 11.22
C THR A 13 -0.06 -7.54 10.17
N ASP A 14 0.88 -7.71 9.25
CA ASP A 14 1.25 -6.66 8.28
C ASP A 14 0.75 -6.96 6.86
N PHE A 15 -0.03 -8.03 6.66
CA PHE A 15 -0.69 -8.32 5.39
C PHE A 15 -2.10 -7.72 5.37
N TYR A 16 -2.27 -6.64 4.62
CA TYR A 16 -3.51 -5.89 4.49
C TYR A 16 -3.93 -5.80 3.02
N PRO A 17 -4.58 -6.84 2.46
CA PRO A 17 -5.04 -6.83 1.07
C PRO A 17 -6.08 -5.74 0.86
N THR A 18 -5.71 -4.71 0.10
CA THR A 18 -6.54 -3.52 -0.09
C THR A 18 -7.83 -3.85 -0.84
N PRO A 19 -9.02 -3.57 -0.29
CA PRO A 19 -10.28 -3.77 -1.00
C PRO A 19 -10.31 -2.95 -2.30
N PRO A 20 -10.75 -3.51 -3.45
CA PRO A 20 -10.72 -2.83 -4.74
C PRO A 20 -11.42 -1.47 -4.75
N TRP A 21 -12.56 -1.34 -4.08
CA TRP A 21 -13.31 -0.08 -4.01
C TRP A 21 -12.49 1.08 -3.39
N CYS A 22 -11.44 0.77 -2.61
CA CYS A 22 -10.59 1.80 -1.99
C CYS A 22 -9.78 2.57 -3.04
N TYR A 23 -9.50 1.99 -4.21
CA TYR A 23 -8.68 2.61 -5.25
C TYR A 23 -9.39 2.71 -6.62
N GLU A 24 -10.37 1.86 -6.90
CA GLU A 24 -11.15 1.92 -8.15
C GLU A 24 -11.94 3.23 -8.30
N ASN A 25 -12.36 3.80 -7.18
CA ASN A 25 -13.19 5.00 -7.12
C ASN A 25 -12.37 6.30 -6.90
N LEU A 26 -11.05 6.26 -7.07
CA LEU A 26 -10.23 7.47 -7.04
C LEU A 26 -10.45 8.28 -8.30
N ASP A 27 -10.73 9.58 -8.14
CA ASP A 27 -10.86 10.54 -9.24
C ASP A 27 -9.45 10.94 -9.72
N ILE A 28 -8.76 9.99 -10.35
CA ILE A 28 -7.43 10.14 -10.92
C ILE A 28 -7.51 9.72 -12.38
N ASP A 29 -7.02 10.58 -13.27
CA ASP A 29 -6.86 10.22 -14.68
C ASP A 29 -5.61 9.35 -14.86
N TRP A 30 -5.83 8.04 -14.80
CA TRP A 30 -4.77 7.03 -14.90
C TRP A 30 -4.05 7.03 -16.25
N SER A 31 -4.68 7.58 -17.30
CA SER A 31 -4.07 7.65 -18.65
C SER A 31 -2.86 8.60 -18.73
N GLN A 32 -2.66 9.43 -17.72
CA GLN A 32 -1.52 10.34 -17.62
C GLN A 32 -0.23 9.65 -17.14
N PHE A 33 -0.31 8.39 -16.71
CA PHE A 33 0.84 7.62 -16.24
C PHE A 33 1.21 6.54 -17.26
N THR A 34 2.48 6.45 -17.60
CA THR A 34 3.00 5.42 -18.52
C THR A 34 3.72 4.30 -17.80
N SER A 35 4.31 4.59 -16.64
CA SER A 35 5.04 3.62 -15.83
C SER A 35 4.68 3.76 -14.35
N ALA A 36 4.65 2.64 -13.64
CA ALA A 36 4.43 2.60 -12.21
C ALA A 36 5.26 1.52 -11.50
N HIS A 37 5.43 1.70 -10.19
CA HIS A 37 5.96 0.66 -9.33
C HIS A 37 5.05 0.46 -8.12
N GLU A 38 4.69 -0.79 -7.83
CA GLU A 38 4.00 -1.17 -6.60
C GLU A 38 5.00 -1.77 -5.59
N PRO A 39 5.38 -1.01 -4.55
CA PRO A 39 6.36 -1.44 -3.55
C PRO A 39 5.98 -2.64 -2.69
N CYS A 40 4.69 -2.94 -2.55
CA CYS A 40 4.16 -3.99 -1.69
C CYS A 40 3.05 -4.75 -2.41
N ARG A 41 3.43 -5.55 -3.42
CA ARG A 41 2.48 -6.21 -4.31
C ARG A 41 1.45 -7.07 -3.58
N GLY A 42 1.83 -7.72 -2.49
CA GLY A 42 0.95 -8.56 -1.69
C GLY A 42 0.23 -9.62 -2.53
N ASP A 43 -1.10 -9.50 -2.63
CA ASP A 43 -1.93 -10.39 -3.46
C ASP A 43 -2.13 -9.89 -4.91
N SER A 44 -1.34 -8.92 -5.33
CA SER A 44 -1.27 -8.37 -6.70
C SER A 44 -2.48 -7.54 -7.15
N ARG A 45 -3.42 -7.17 -6.29
CA ARG A 45 -4.63 -6.47 -6.72
C ARG A 45 -4.35 -5.07 -7.24
N ILE A 46 -3.55 -4.29 -6.53
CA ILE A 46 -3.15 -2.94 -6.96
C ILE A 46 -2.30 -3.06 -8.23
N TYR A 47 -1.35 -3.99 -8.27
CA TYR A 47 -0.54 -4.27 -9.45
C TYR A 47 -1.40 -4.58 -10.68
N THR A 48 -2.35 -5.51 -10.55
CA THR A 48 -3.27 -5.88 -11.63
C THR A 48 -4.13 -4.69 -12.08
N PHE A 49 -4.65 -3.92 -11.12
CA PHE A 49 -5.41 -2.70 -11.41
C PHE A 49 -4.62 -1.69 -12.25
N LEU A 50 -3.37 -1.43 -11.90
CA LEU A 50 -2.52 -0.51 -12.68
C LEU A 50 -2.27 -1.02 -14.09
N GLN A 51 -2.02 -2.34 -14.25
CA GLN A 51 -1.88 -2.96 -15.58
C GLN A 51 -3.16 -2.87 -16.40
N GLU A 52 -4.33 -3.06 -15.79
CA GLU A 52 -5.64 -2.91 -16.44
C GLU A 52 -5.91 -1.46 -16.89
N LYS A 53 -5.27 -0.47 -16.24
CA LYS A 53 -5.26 0.94 -16.70
C LYS A 53 -4.28 1.21 -17.84
N GLY A 54 -3.54 0.20 -18.30
CA GLY A 54 -2.57 0.32 -19.39
C GLY A 54 -1.21 0.89 -18.95
N ILE A 55 -0.93 0.89 -17.65
CA ILE A 55 0.33 1.40 -17.09
C ILE A 55 1.36 0.27 -17.04
N ASP A 56 2.55 0.48 -17.61
CA ASP A 56 3.66 -0.48 -17.46
C ASP A 56 4.10 -0.51 -15.99
N THR A 57 3.77 -1.59 -15.30
CA THR A 57 3.89 -1.67 -13.86
C THR A 57 4.91 -2.72 -13.44
N THR A 58 5.90 -2.29 -12.69
CA THR A 58 6.83 -3.16 -11.95
C THR A 58 6.41 -3.30 -10.49
N TRP A 59 7.07 -4.18 -9.75
CA TRP A 59 6.69 -4.44 -8.36
C TRP A 59 7.85 -4.90 -7.48
N SER A 60 7.71 -4.65 -6.18
CA SER A 60 8.50 -5.26 -5.10
C SER A 60 7.57 -6.04 -4.15
N GLU A 61 8.10 -7.10 -3.55
CA GLU A 61 7.43 -7.89 -2.52
C GLU A 61 8.48 -8.61 -1.68
N ILE A 62 8.59 -8.20 -0.43
CA ILE A 62 9.65 -8.72 0.47
C ILE A 62 9.54 -10.22 0.69
N THR A 63 8.34 -10.79 0.67
CA THR A 63 8.09 -12.23 0.79
C THR A 63 8.56 -13.04 -0.43
N GLU A 64 8.85 -12.34 -1.52
CA GLU A 64 9.36 -12.90 -2.77
C GLU A 64 10.82 -12.50 -3.04
N GLY A 65 11.49 -11.97 -2.02
CA GLY A 65 12.91 -11.59 -2.08
C GLY A 65 13.19 -10.30 -2.84
N LYS A 66 12.18 -9.49 -3.15
CA LYS A 66 12.31 -8.19 -3.81
C LYS A 66 12.05 -7.08 -2.81
N ASP A 67 13.12 -6.55 -2.21
CA ASP A 67 13.02 -5.44 -1.26
C ASP A 67 12.84 -4.11 -2.02
N PHE A 68 11.80 -3.35 -1.66
CA PHE A 68 11.55 -2.04 -2.23
C PHE A 68 12.72 -1.07 -2.04
N PHE A 69 13.43 -1.14 -0.92
CA PHE A 69 14.59 -0.28 -0.66
C PHE A 69 15.80 -0.60 -1.55
N GLU A 70 15.81 -1.75 -2.22
CA GLU A 70 16.82 -2.12 -3.25
C GLU A 70 16.40 -1.66 -4.65
N HIS A 71 15.14 -1.27 -4.87
CA HIS A 71 14.67 -0.74 -6.15
C HIS A 71 15.30 0.62 -6.46
N LYS A 72 15.76 0.81 -7.72
CA LYS A 72 16.50 2.01 -8.16
C LYS A 72 15.94 2.65 -9.42
N ASP A 73 15.07 1.95 -10.12
CA ASP A 73 14.54 2.44 -11.38
C ASP A 73 13.48 3.52 -11.14
N SER A 74 13.58 4.62 -11.91
CA SER A 74 12.60 5.70 -11.84
C SER A 74 11.35 5.34 -12.64
N VAL A 75 10.19 5.74 -12.11
CA VAL A 75 8.88 5.54 -12.73
C VAL A 75 8.04 6.83 -12.62
N ASP A 76 6.95 6.90 -13.36
CA ASP A 76 6.00 8.04 -13.26
C ASP A 76 5.25 8.06 -11.93
N LEU A 77 4.90 6.88 -11.43
CA LEU A 77 4.00 6.71 -10.30
C LEU A 77 4.47 5.61 -9.35
N ILE A 78 4.49 5.91 -8.06
CA ILE A 78 4.47 4.89 -7.00
C ILE A 78 3.08 4.88 -6.37
N PHE A 79 2.43 3.71 -6.39
CA PHE A 79 1.08 3.54 -5.88
C PHE A 79 0.99 2.27 -5.03
N THR A 80 0.74 2.39 -3.72
CA THR A 80 0.78 1.24 -2.81
C THR A 80 0.04 1.47 -1.50
N ASN A 81 -0.27 0.36 -0.82
CA ASN A 81 -0.60 0.29 0.61
C ASN A 81 0.65 -0.17 1.37
N PRO A 82 1.46 0.72 1.95
CA PRO A 82 2.73 0.38 2.57
C PRO A 82 2.56 -0.26 3.94
N PRO A 83 3.58 -0.96 4.47
CA PRO A 83 3.61 -1.38 5.87
C PRO A 83 3.56 -0.16 6.80
N PHE A 84 2.49 -0.01 7.58
CA PHE A 84 2.22 1.22 8.34
C PHE A 84 3.30 1.59 9.35
N LYS A 85 4.07 0.62 9.86
CA LYS A 85 5.14 0.86 10.84
C LYS A 85 6.34 1.60 10.28
N ILE A 86 6.60 1.42 8.99
CA ILE A 86 7.74 2.00 8.26
C ILE A 86 7.26 2.83 7.07
N ALA A 87 6.02 3.33 7.13
CA ALA A 87 5.42 4.06 6.03
C ALA A 87 6.19 5.33 5.67
N GLN A 88 6.80 6.01 6.64
CA GLN A 88 7.60 7.21 6.36
C GLN A 88 8.84 6.87 5.55
N GLU A 89 9.56 5.82 5.92
CA GLU A 89 10.74 5.34 5.19
C GLU A 89 10.38 4.93 3.76
N PHE A 90 9.19 4.33 3.56
CA PHE A 90 8.66 4.02 2.23
C PHE A 90 8.41 5.29 1.41
N ILE A 91 7.79 6.31 2.00
CA ILE A 91 7.52 7.59 1.34
C ILE A 91 8.84 8.28 0.97
N ASP A 92 9.79 8.36 1.91
CA ASP A 92 11.09 9.01 1.68
C ASP A 92 11.87 8.32 0.55
N HIS A 93 11.82 6.98 0.47
CA HIS A 93 12.43 6.25 -0.64
C HIS A 93 11.69 6.48 -1.96
N ALA A 94 10.35 6.45 -1.94
CA ALA A 94 9.51 6.67 -3.12
C ALA A 94 9.76 8.05 -3.76
N PHE A 95 9.99 9.09 -2.98
CA PHE A 95 10.31 10.44 -3.48
C PHE A 95 11.60 10.47 -4.31
N SER A 96 12.52 9.54 -4.11
CA SER A 96 13.73 9.45 -4.93
C SER A 96 13.51 8.73 -6.27
N LEU A 97 12.36 8.08 -6.46
CA LEU A 97 12.08 7.19 -7.59
C LEU A 97 10.97 7.73 -8.51
N ALA A 98 10.04 8.53 -7.98
CA ALA A 98 8.89 8.98 -8.75
C ALA A 98 8.49 10.43 -8.45
N PRO A 99 8.10 11.20 -9.47
CA PRO A 99 7.52 12.52 -9.29
C PRO A 99 6.10 12.49 -8.71
N THR A 100 5.41 11.35 -8.81
CA THR A 100 4.08 11.14 -8.24
C THR A 100 4.09 9.93 -7.31
N VAL A 101 3.73 10.16 -6.04
CA VAL A 101 3.66 9.13 -5.00
C VAL A 101 2.28 9.14 -4.37
N VAL A 102 1.63 7.99 -4.32
CA VAL A 102 0.28 7.81 -3.75
C VAL A 102 0.30 6.63 -2.80
N MET A 103 0.06 6.88 -1.53
CA MET A 103 0.11 5.84 -0.50
C MET A 103 -1.13 5.82 0.38
N LEU A 104 -1.66 4.63 0.65
CA LEU A 104 -2.75 4.43 1.60
C LEU A 104 -2.21 4.51 3.03
N LEU A 105 -2.66 5.48 3.78
CA LEU A 105 -2.20 5.73 5.15
C LEU A 105 -3.37 5.77 6.13
N ARG A 106 -3.08 5.42 7.37
CA ARG A 106 -4.01 5.68 8.49
C ARG A 106 -4.07 7.18 8.75
N ILE A 107 -5.27 7.72 9.02
CA ILE A 107 -5.41 9.17 9.27
C ILE A 107 -4.57 9.65 10.46
N ASN A 108 -4.37 8.82 11.48
CA ASN A 108 -3.52 9.17 12.61
C ASN A 108 -2.02 9.30 12.25
N PHE A 109 -1.59 8.86 11.05
CA PHE A 109 -0.25 9.12 10.54
C PHE A 109 0.01 10.62 10.37
N LEU A 110 -1.03 11.42 10.08
CA LEU A 110 -0.95 12.87 9.91
C LEU A 110 -0.72 13.60 11.25
N GLY A 111 -1.28 13.10 12.34
CA GLY A 111 -1.25 13.73 13.65
C GLY A 111 -0.12 13.21 14.56
N SER A 112 1.13 13.56 14.28
CA SER A 112 2.26 13.13 15.11
C SER A 112 3.27 14.24 15.33
N ILE A 113 3.59 14.54 16.59
CA ILE A 113 4.65 15.49 16.95
C ILE A 113 5.98 15.12 16.27
N LYS A 114 6.30 13.82 16.19
CA LYS A 114 7.55 13.34 15.58
C LYS A 114 7.64 13.63 14.09
N ARG A 115 6.48 13.78 13.40
CA ARG A 115 6.41 14.04 11.95
C ARG A 115 6.06 15.48 11.62
N GLN A 116 5.89 16.36 12.61
CA GLN A 116 5.46 17.73 12.34
C GLN A 116 6.40 18.48 11.39
N ALA A 117 7.71 18.39 11.62
CA ALA A 117 8.70 19.00 10.74
C ALA A 117 8.67 18.36 9.35
N TRP A 118 8.66 17.04 9.27
CA TRP A 118 8.61 16.30 8.03
C TRP A 118 7.38 16.68 7.17
N TRP A 119 6.18 16.83 7.78
CA TRP A 119 4.97 17.26 7.09
C TRP A 119 5.05 18.68 6.53
N LYS A 120 5.76 19.58 7.22
CA LYS A 120 5.98 20.95 6.73
C LYS A 120 6.88 20.98 5.50
N ASP A 121 7.87 20.10 5.47
CA ASP A 121 8.80 19.98 4.35
C ASP A 121 8.23 19.18 3.18
N ASN A 122 7.25 18.28 3.45
CA ASN A 122 6.63 17.39 2.48
C ASN A 122 5.09 17.49 2.51
N PRO A 123 4.50 18.67 2.24
CA PRO A 123 3.06 18.81 2.21
C PRO A 123 2.45 17.98 1.08
N PRO A 124 1.34 17.27 1.31
CA PRO A 124 0.69 16.51 0.25
C PRO A 124 0.00 17.45 -0.76
N THR A 125 -0.02 17.04 -2.03
CA THR A 125 -0.78 17.71 -3.08
C THR A 125 -2.28 17.46 -2.94
N ALA A 126 -2.64 16.22 -2.62
CA ALA A 126 -4.03 15.80 -2.46
C ALA A 126 -4.20 14.73 -1.40
N MET A 127 -5.41 14.61 -0.90
CA MET A 127 -5.83 13.55 0.02
C MET A 127 -7.20 13.03 -0.40
N TYR A 128 -7.32 11.72 -0.58
CA TYR A 128 -8.59 11.03 -0.84
C TYR A 128 -9.00 10.23 0.39
N VAL A 129 -9.92 10.77 1.17
CA VAL A 129 -10.40 10.16 2.41
C VAL A 129 -11.39 9.04 2.08
N LEU A 130 -11.16 7.83 2.62
CA LEU A 130 -12.12 6.75 2.48
C LEU A 130 -13.35 7.04 3.34
N SER A 131 -14.53 7.13 2.72
CA SER A 131 -15.81 7.40 3.41
C SER A 131 -16.23 6.25 4.34
N LYS A 132 -15.64 5.07 4.16
CA LYS A 132 -15.87 3.87 4.96
C LYS A 132 -14.53 3.24 5.35
N ARG A 133 -14.46 2.72 6.57
CA ARG A 133 -13.29 1.94 7.00
C ARG A 133 -13.20 0.64 6.19
N PRO A 134 -12.02 0.32 5.62
CA PRO A 134 -11.84 -0.90 4.86
C PRO A 134 -11.90 -2.16 5.73
N SER A 135 -12.28 -3.28 5.14
CA SER A 135 -12.15 -4.61 5.72
C SER A 135 -11.00 -5.35 5.03
N PHE A 136 -9.85 -5.36 5.65
CA PHE A 136 -8.68 -6.06 5.09
C PHE A 136 -8.72 -7.57 5.29
N THR A 137 -9.45 -8.04 6.30
CA THR A 137 -9.59 -9.48 6.60
C THR A 137 -10.84 -10.10 5.99
N GLY A 138 -11.80 -9.28 5.58
CA GLY A 138 -13.13 -9.71 5.17
C GLY A 138 -14.10 -9.93 6.33
N ASP A 139 -13.64 -9.85 7.57
CA ASP A 139 -14.41 -10.03 8.79
C ASP A 139 -14.41 -8.75 9.62
N GLY A 140 -15.43 -7.92 9.41
CA GLY A 140 -15.51 -6.61 10.03
C GLY A 140 -14.65 -5.55 9.35
N THR A 141 -14.66 -4.33 9.88
CA THR A 141 -13.87 -3.19 9.40
C THR A 141 -12.67 -2.93 10.32
N ASP A 142 -11.61 -2.33 9.80
CA ASP A 142 -10.48 -1.88 10.64
C ASP A 142 -10.95 -0.87 11.69
N ALA A 143 -10.17 -0.74 12.76
CA ALA A 143 -10.47 0.15 13.88
C ALA A 143 -10.22 1.63 13.58
N THR A 144 -9.52 1.95 12.48
CA THR A 144 -9.11 3.31 12.13
C THR A 144 -9.56 3.70 10.72
N GLU A 145 -9.62 4.99 10.46
CA GLU A 145 -9.89 5.60 9.17
C GLU A 145 -8.62 5.64 8.32
N TYR A 146 -8.82 5.70 6.99
CA TYR A 146 -7.75 5.68 6.00
C TYR A 146 -7.96 6.77 4.96
N CYS A 147 -6.85 7.21 4.38
CA CYS A 147 -6.83 8.09 3.22
C CYS A 147 -5.67 7.71 2.30
N TRP A 148 -5.86 7.91 1.00
CA TRP A 148 -4.76 7.99 0.06
C TRP A 148 -4.15 9.38 0.17
N VAL A 149 -2.87 9.43 0.45
CA VAL A 149 -2.10 10.68 0.49
C VAL A 149 -1.26 10.75 -0.77
N CYS A 150 -1.38 11.86 -1.49
CA CYS A 150 -0.76 12.05 -2.79
C CYS A 150 0.26 13.17 -2.73
N TRP A 151 1.43 12.92 -3.25
CA TRP A 151 2.45 13.90 -3.55
C TRP A 151 2.69 13.85 -5.05
N ASP A 152 2.41 14.94 -5.75
CA ASP A 152 2.51 15.03 -7.20
C ASP A 152 3.13 16.36 -7.61
N SER A 153 4.38 16.28 -8.05
CA SER A 153 5.12 17.45 -8.55
C SER A 153 4.82 17.79 -10.00
N THR A 154 4.00 16.96 -10.66
CA THR A 154 3.70 17.07 -12.11
C THR A 154 2.29 17.57 -12.41
N ASN A 155 1.47 17.82 -11.38
CA ASN A 155 0.07 18.26 -11.49
C ASN A 155 -0.85 17.31 -12.28
N ARG A 156 -0.62 16.01 -12.20
CA ARG A 156 -1.45 14.96 -12.83
C ARG A 156 -2.64 14.55 -11.95
N ILE A 157 -2.53 14.80 -10.64
CA ILE A 157 -3.57 14.49 -9.65
C ILE A 157 -4.28 15.78 -9.23
N PRO A 158 -5.63 15.84 -9.26
CA PRO A 158 -6.38 16.96 -8.73
C PRO A 158 -6.00 17.28 -7.29
N SER A 159 -5.58 18.53 -7.03
CA SER A 159 -5.13 18.94 -5.70
C SER A 159 -6.30 19.12 -4.72
N GLY A 160 -6.01 18.98 -3.43
CA GLY A 160 -6.97 19.27 -2.36
C GLY A 160 -7.48 18.04 -1.62
N PHE A 161 -8.64 18.19 -0.96
CA PHE A 161 -9.27 17.13 -0.20
C PHE A 161 -10.46 16.56 -0.98
N HIS A 162 -10.45 15.24 -1.13
CA HIS A 162 -11.46 14.48 -1.84
C HIS A 162 -12.01 13.38 -0.93
N TRP A 163 -13.21 12.90 -1.21
CA TRP A 163 -13.79 11.74 -0.51
C TRP A 163 -14.04 10.63 -1.52
N VAL A 164 -13.52 9.45 -1.19
CA VAL A 164 -13.83 8.25 -1.97
C VAL A 164 -15.23 7.79 -1.63
N ASP A 165 -16.05 7.57 -2.64
CA ASP A 165 -17.43 7.15 -2.47
C ASP A 165 -17.55 5.80 -1.73
N ASN A 166 -18.64 5.66 -0.97
CA ASN A 166 -18.96 4.39 -0.35
C ASN A 166 -19.17 3.30 -1.39
N PRO A 167 -18.60 2.10 -1.16
CA PRO A 167 -18.87 0.98 -2.03
C PRO A 167 -20.34 0.61 -1.99
N THR A 168 -20.90 0.19 -3.12
CA THR A 168 -22.20 -0.48 -3.17
C THR A 168 -22.15 -1.77 -2.34
N THR A 169 -23.33 -2.30 -1.98
CA THR A 169 -23.40 -3.58 -1.25
C THR A 169 -22.70 -4.70 -2.02
N ALA A 170 -22.84 -4.76 -3.35
CA ALA A 170 -22.19 -5.75 -4.18
C ALA A 170 -20.67 -5.64 -4.16
N GLN A 171 -20.13 -4.42 -4.33
CA GLN A 171 -18.69 -4.15 -4.25
C GLN A 171 -18.12 -4.53 -2.87
N ASN A 172 -18.83 -4.17 -1.79
CA ASN A 172 -18.39 -4.49 -0.43
C ASN A 172 -18.38 -6.01 -0.18
N THR A 173 -19.42 -6.73 -0.61
CA THR A 173 -19.50 -8.20 -0.49
C THR A 173 -18.39 -8.88 -1.29
N HIS A 174 -18.16 -8.43 -2.52
CA HIS A 174 -17.08 -8.93 -3.37
C HIS A 174 -15.70 -8.69 -2.72
N ALA A 175 -15.45 -7.48 -2.24
CA ALA A 175 -14.20 -7.12 -1.57
C ALA A 175 -13.94 -7.98 -0.31
N GLN A 176 -14.96 -8.24 0.49
CA GLN A 176 -14.85 -9.10 1.67
C GLN A 176 -14.49 -10.55 1.30
N LYS A 177 -15.13 -11.10 0.25
CA LYS A 177 -14.80 -12.43 -0.26
C LYS A 177 -13.33 -12.50 -0.69
N LEU A 178 -12.89 -11.55 -1.51
CA LEU A 178 -11.51 -11.47 -1.97
C LEU A 178 -10.52 -11.35 -0.79
N ALA A 179 -10.83 -10.56 0.25
CA ALA A 179 -9.96 -10.40 1.40
C ALA A 179 -9.77 -11.73 2.16
N ARG A 180 -10.84 -12.51 2.37
CA ARG A 180 -10.75 -13.83 3.00
C ARG A 180 -9.91 -14.81 2.20
N GLU A 181 -10.09 -14.84 0.89
CA GLU A 181 -9.31 -15.70 -0.02
C GLU A 181 -7.82 -15.33 -0.01
N ALA A 182 -7.49 -14.03 -0.03
CA ALA A 182 -6.12 -13.57 0.03
C ALA A 182 -5.45 -13.92 1.35
N LEU A 183 -6.16 -13.71 2.46
CA LEU A 183 -5.65 -14.04 3.79
C LEU A 183 -5.42 -15.54 3.96
N ALA A 184 -6.31 -16.38 3.41
CA ALA A 184 -6.14 -17.83 3.42
C ALA A 184 -4.86 -18.23 2.68
N ARG A 185 -4.67 -17.77 1.45
CA ARG A 185 -3.45 -18.03 0.66
C ARG A 185 -2.16 -17.53 1.36
N PHE A 186 -2.23 -16.34 1.94
CA PHE A 186 -1.09 -15.80 2.69
C PHE A 186 -0.72 -16.67 3.89
N ASN A 187 -1.72 -17.14 4.65
CA ASN A 187 -1.50 -18.01 5.80
C ASN A 187 -0.94 -19.37 5.40
N GLU A 188 -1.42 -19.96 4.29
CA GLU A 188 -0.89 -21.20 3.72
C GLU A 188 0.59 -21.04 3.36
N LYS A 189 0.90 -20.03 2.54
CA LYS A 189 2.29 -19.74 2.14
C LYS A 189 3.19 -19.47 3.35
N ARG A 190 2.68 -18.75 4.35
CA ARG A 190 3.41 -18.49 5.58
C ARG A 190 3.69 -19.77 6.37
N ALA A 191 2.73 -20.70 6.44
CA ALA A 191 2.91 -22.00 7.11
C ALA A 191 3.99 -22.83 6.41
N GLU A 192 3.96 -22.91 5.09
CA GLU A 192 5.00 -23.57 4.28
C GLU A 192 6.40 -23.00 4.56
N LEU A 193 6.54 -21.67 4.61
CA LEU A 193 7.82 -21.02 4.89
C LEU A 193 8.34 -21.28 6.31
N ILE A 194 7.43 -21.45 7.29
CA ILE A 194 7.79 -21.86 8.64
C ILE A 194 8.25 -23.32 8.67
N GLU A 195 7.55 -24.23 7.98
CA GLU A 195 7.93 -25.64 7.86
C GLU A 195 9.29 -25.82 7.18
N MET A 196 9.59 -24.97 6.17
CA MET A 196 10.89 -24.95 5.51
C MET A 196 12.01 -24.30 6.35
N GLY A 197 11.70 -23.77 7.54
CA GLY A 197 12.66 -23.08 8.40
C GLY A 197 13.11 -21.69 7.91
N ILE A 198 12.40 -21.12 6.92
CA ILE A 198 12.69 -19.79 6.37
C ILE A 198 12.11 -18.68 7.26
N LEU A 199 11.00 -18.96 7.95
CA LEU A 199 10.34 -18.05 8.88
C LEU A 199 10.24 -18.64 10.28
N GLU A 200 10.35 -17.79 11.32
CA GLU A 200 10.12 -18.19 12.71
C GLU A 200 8.62 -18.20 13.07
N ASP A 201 8.17 -19.24 13.76
CA ASP A 201 6.82 -19.27 14.34
C ASP A 201 6.78 -18.51 15.66
N LYS A 202 6.21 -17.31 15.65
CA LYS A 202 6.07 -16.45 16.84
C LYS A 202 5.02 -16.93 17.86
N LYS A 203 4.26 -18.00 17.60
CA LYS A 203 3.26 -18.54 18.54
C LYS A 203 3.86 -19.41 19.65
N LYS A 204 5.16 -19.65 19.64
CA LYS A 204 5.87 -20.48 20.62
C LYS A 204 6.65 -19.69 21.70
N LYS A 205 6.20 -18.45 22.00
CA LYS A 205 6.70 -17.72 23.17
C LYS A 205 5.54 -17.23 24.02
#